data_91976a580923321ae38d5466c1688bbb
#
_entry.id   91976a580923321ae38d5466c1688bbb
#
_cell.length_a   1.000
_cell.length_b   1.000
_cell.length_c   1.000
_cell.angle_alpha   90.00
_cell.angle_beta   90.00
_cell.angle_gamma   90.00
#
_symmetry.space_group_name_H-M   'P 1'
#
loop_
_entity.id
_entity.type
_entity.pdbx_description
1 polymer ?
#
loop_
_entity_poly.entity_id
_entity_poly.type
_entity_poly.pdbx_seq_one_letter_code
_entity_poly.pdbx_strand_id
1 'polypeptide(L)'
;MDSKRIAFINAIPYGSTGKIVKGIARIAKNEGAETLTYLSWTKGYRKSDDPDVIVGSFLGKLFHMGVAKLNGKNGCYSKRDTKKLLKKLDEFKPDVIDLHILHNWNINLPMLFDYIKKNKIKTVWTFHDCWAFTGQCPHFIMAGCDKWKTACHSCPQYREYPGAYVDKTELMHRLKKEWFLGVEDLTIVTPSKWLGELVKESFLKDYDVKVINNGIDLDVFKPTESDFRKKYKLEDKKIVLGVAFGWGKRKGLDVFCQLARELPSDYQIVLVGTDDETDKQLPSNIISIHRTSNQKELAEIYSASDIFANPTREETLGMVNIEALACGTPVVTFKTGGCPEVINKASGVTVPVDDFESFKNEIINACNGKIYSKDACIERSKQFDMHDKFKQHYDLF
;
A
#
# COMPACT_ATOMS: atom_id res chain seq x y z
N MET A 1 18.16 -1.71 -32.04
CA MET A 1 17.07 -2.46 -31.39
C MET A 1 15.95 -1.46 -31.19
N ASP A 2 14.74 -1.81 -31.57
CA ASP A 2 13.60 -0.93 -31.32
C ASP A 2 13.43 -0.72 -29.80
N SER A 3 13.07 0.50 -29.42
CA SER A 3 12.83 0.85 -28.02
C SER A 3 11.66 0.03 -27.46
N LYS A 4 11.82 -0.59 -26.28
CA LYS A 4 10.75 -1.33 -25.60
C LYS A 4 9.60 -0.37 -25.22
N ARG A 5 8.36 -0.76 -25.48
CA ARG A 5 7.16 0.06 -25.19
C ARG A 5 6.39 -0.53 -24.03
N ILE A 6 6.23 0.24 -22.96
CA ILE A 6 5.64 -0.21 -21.70
C ILE A 6 4.43 0.68 -21.36
N ALA A 7 3.26 0.06 -21.17
CA ALA A 7 2.06 0.75 -20.75
C ALA A 7 1.76 0.48 -19.28
N PHE A 8 1.75 1.53 -18.46
CA PHE A 8 1.42 1.48 -17.03
C PHE A 8 -0.07 1.81 -16.81
N ILE A 9 -0.78 0.97 -16.06
CA ILE A 9 -2.19 1.21 -15.71
C ILE A 9 -2.34 1.24 -14.19
N ASN A 10 -2.68 2.42 -13.63
CA ASN A 10 -2.88 2.61 -12.20
C ASN A 10 -4.10 3.50 -11.92
N ALA A 11 -4.64 3.36 -10.72
CA ALA A 11 -5.81 4.14 -10.29
C ALA A 11 -5.45 5.59 -9.90
N ILE A 12 -4.36 5.81 -9.19
CA ILE A 12 -4.04 7.09 -8.57
C ILE A 12 -2.62 7.57 -8.89
N PRO A 13 -2.42 8.88 -9.08
CA PRO A 13 -1.11 9.44 -9.43
C PRO A 13 -0.22 9.74 -8.22
N TYR A 14 -0.71 9.56 -6.99
CA TYR A 14 -0.03 9.90 -5.74
C TYR A 14 -0.17 8.77 -4.70
N GLY A 15 0.30 9.03 -3.47
CA GLY A 15 0.41 8.02 -2.44
C GLY A 15 1.52 7.01 -2.75
N SER A 16 1.58 5.92 -1.99
CA SER A 16 2.61 4.89 -2.16
C SER A 16 2.58 4.26 -3.56
N THR A 17 1.42 3.82 -4.02
CA THR A 17 1.27 3.14 -5.32
C THR A 17 1.56 4.08 -6.50
N GLY A 18 1.13 5.34 -6.43
CA GLY A 18 1.45 6.32 -7.47
C GLY A 18 2.96 6.63 -7.56
N LYS A 19 3.67 6.65 -6.42
CA LYS A 19 5.13 6.82 -6.40
C LYS A 19 5.86 5.61 -6.98
N ILE A 20 5.39 4.39 -6.66
CA ILE A 20 5.96 3.15 -7.20
C ILE A 20 5.87 3.16 -8.72
N VAL A 21 4.68 3.37 -9.29
CA VAL A 21 4.47 3.40 -10.75
C VAL A 21 5.36 4.45 -11.42
N LYS A 22 5.39 5.68 -10.87
CA LYS A 22 6.26 6.75 -11.41
C LYS A 22 7.73 6.39 -11.32
N GLY A 23 8.15 5.74 -10.24
CA GLY A 23 9.53 5.30 -10.05
C GLY A 23 9.93 4.25 -11.08
N ILE A 24 9.11 3.22 -11.28
CA ILE A 24 9.35 2.17 -12.28
C ILE A 24 9.36 2.78 -13.71
N ALA A 25 8.39 3.64 -14.02
CA ALA A 25 8.34 4.32 -15.32
C ALA A 25 9.57 5.20 -15.57
N ARG A 26 10.11 5.85 -14.51
CA ARG A 26 11.37 6.61 -14.63
C ARG A 26 12.56 5.71 -14.91
N ILE A 27 12.67 4.56 -14.24
CA ILE A 27 13.71 3.57 -14.54
C ILE A 27 13.57 3.11 -16.00
N ALA A 28 12.38 2.75 -16.45
CA ALA A 28 12.11 2.32 -17.82
C ALA A 28 12.58 3.37 -18.84
N LYS A 29 12.24 4.66 -18.64
CA LYS A 29 12.70 5.76 -19.51
C LYS A 29 14.22 5.92 -19.51
N ASN A 30 14.86 5.80 -18.35
CA ASN A 30 16.32 5.87 -18.24
C ASN A 30 17.03 4.72 -18.97
N GLU A 31 16.40 3.56 -19.05
CA GLU A 31 16.86 2.38 -19.81
C GLU A 31 16.47 2.47 -21.31
N GLY A 32 15.92 3.60 -21.76
CA GLY A 32 15.58 3.85 -23.15
C GLY A 32 14.22 3.32 -23.61
N ALA A 33 13.34 2.91 -22.69
CA ALA A 33 12.00 2.47 -23.05
C ALA A 33 11.06 3.66 -23.30
N GLU A 34 10.12 3.49 -24.23
CA GLU A 34 8.97 4.37 -24.37
C GLU A 34 7.89 3.98 -23.36
N THR A 35 7.21 4.96 -22.76
CA THR A 35 6.20 4.71 -21.75
C THR A 35 4.89 5.39 -22.05
N LEU A 36 3.77 4.73 -21.71
CA LEU A 36 2.43 5.27 -21.73
C LEU A 36 1.77 4.99 -20.37
N THR A 37 1.26 6.01 -19.68
CA THR A 37 0.64 5.82 -18.36
C THR A 37 -0.84 6.18 -18.39
N TYR A 38 -1.71 5.28 -17.95
CA TYR A 38 -3.13 5.55 -17.73
C TYR A 38 -3.42 5.69 -16.23
N LEU A 39 -4.09 6.80 -15.87
CA LEU A 39 -4.50 7.10 -14.49
C LEU A 39 -6.00 7.38 -14.42
N SER A 40 -6.63 7.02 -13.31
CA SER A 40 -7.99 7.46 -13.01
C SER A 40 -8.03 8.98 -12.77
N TRP A 41 -9.15 9.60 -13.11
CA TRP A 41 -9.38 10.97 -12.65
C TRP A 41 -9.31 11.07 -11.12
N THR A 42 -8.61 12.10 -10.64
CA THR A 42 -8.45 12.34 -9.20
C THR A 42 -8.44 13.84 -8.93
N LYS A 43 -9.17 14.27 -7.89
CA LYS A 43 -9.28 15.69 -7.51
C LYS A 43 -7.89 16.28 -7.20
N GLY A 44 -7.61 17.46 -7.75
CA GLY A 44 -6.33 18.15 -7.56
C GLY A 44 -5.18 17.66 -8.47
N TYR A 45 -5.35 16.56 -9.19
CA TYR A 45 -4.42 16.15 -10.22
C TYR A 45 -4.79 16.81 -11.54
N ARG A 46 -3.95 17.70 -12.01
CA ARG A 46 -4.05 18.26 -13.38
C ARG A 46 -3.26 17.34 -14.30
N LYS A 47 -3.76 17.13 -15.53
CA LYS A 47 -2.98 16.51 -16.59
C LYS A 47 -1.66 17.28 -16.63
N SER A 48 -0.59 16.62 -16.22
CA SER A 48 0.75 17.20 -16.34
C SER A 48 1.01 17.46 -17.82
N ASP A 49 1.93 18.33 -18.14
CA ASP A 49 2.40 18.55 -19.50
C ASP A 49 3.13 17.33 -20.07
N ASP A 50 3.04 16.19 -19.40
CA ASP A 50 3.59 14.91 -19.83
C ASP A 50 2.63 14.25 -20.85
N PRO A 51 2.99 14.22 -22.15
CA PRO A 51 2.17 13.68 -23.24
C PRO A 51 1.90 12.19 -23.07
N ASP A 52 2.72 11.50 -22.29
CA ASP A 52 2.63 10.05 -22.06
C ASP A 52 1.57 9.68 -21.00
N VAL A 53 0.88 10.67 -20.41
CA VAL A 53 -0.13 10.42 -19.38
C VAL A 53 -1.55 10.62 -19.92
N ILE A 54 -2.36 9.57 -19.81
CA ILE A 54 -3.81 9.59 -20.10
C ILE A 54 -4.55 9.59 -18.76
N VAL A 55 -5.48 10.53 -18.60
CA VAL A 55 -6.36 10.60 -17.41
C VAL A 55 -7.79 10.26 -17.79
N GLY A 56 -8.41 9.36 -17.03
CA GLY A 56 -9.83 9.03 -17.17
C GLY A 56 -10.75 10.21 -16.87
N SER A 57 -12.03 10.08 -17.23
CA SER A 57 -13.01 11.17 -17.04
C SER A 57 -13.59 11.20 -15.63
N PHE A 58 -13.85 12.41 -15.10
CA PHE A 58 -14.52 12.62 -13.82
C PHE A 58 -15.94 12.03 -13.80
N LEU A 59 -16.75 12.37 -14.81
CA LEU A 59 -18.13 11.90 -14.93
C LEU A 59 -18.19 10.37 -15.11
N GLY A 60 -17.27 9.79 -15.90
CA GLY A 60 -17.15 8.35 -16.03
C GLY A 60 -16.85 7.64 -14.72
N LYS A 61 -15.95 8.20 -13.91
CA LYS A 61 -15.63 7.68 -12.57
C LYS A 61 -16.82 7.78 -11.62
N LEU A 62 -17.50 8.94 -11.56
CA LEU A 62 -18.67 9.12 -10.71
C LEU A 62 -19.81 8.17 -11.09
N PHE A 63 -20.09 8.04 -12.38
CA PHE A 63 -21.08 7.08 -12.87
C PHE A 63 -20.73 5.65 -12.47
N HIS A 64 -19.48 5.21 -12.73
CA HIS A 64 -19.03 3.88 -12.35
C HIS A 64 -19.18 3.64 -10.84
N MET A 65 -18.70 4.57 -10.03
CA MET A 65 -18.79 4.49 -8.58
C MET A 65 -20.24 4.39 -8.09
N GLY A 66 -21.13 5.25 -8.60
CA GLY A 66 -22.53 5.26 -8.21
C GLY A 66 -23.23 3.94 -8.55
N VAL A 67 -23.11 3.50 -9.82
CA VAL A 67 -23.75 2.25 -10.25
C VAL A 67 -23.14 1.02 -9.59
N ALA A 68 -21.81 0.98 -9.40
CA ALA A 68 -21.15 -0.12 -8.72
C ALA A 68 -21.57 -0.22 -7.26
N LYS A 69 -21.74 0.91 -6.54
CA LYS A 69 -22.27 0.90 -5.18
C LYS A 69 -23.71 0.40 -5.10
N LEU A 70 -24.56 0.80 -6.06
CA LEU A 70 -25.97 0.37 -6.09
C LEU A 70 -26.13 -1.13 -6.35
N ASN A 71 -25.32 -1.73 -7.22
CA ASN A 71 -25.52 -3.11 -7.66
C ASN A 71 -24.36 -4.07 -7.38
N GLY A 72 -23.30 -3.64 -6.69
CA GLY A 72 -22.18 -4.49 -6.25
C GLY A 72 -21.21 -4.93 -7.37
N LYS A 73 -21.29 -4.33 -8.58
CA LYS A 73 -20.49 -4.78 -9.75
C LYS A 73 -19.35 -3.81 -10.06
N ASN A 74 -18.32 -3.76 -9.21
CA ASN A 74 -17.13 -2.95 -9.48
C ASN A 74 -16.30 -3.56 -10.64
N GLY A 75 -15.75 -2.69 -11.51
CA GLY A 75 -14.97 -3.12 -12.68
C GLY A 75 -15.78 -3.42 -13.93
N CYS A 76 -17.12 -3.35 -13.88
CA CYS A 76 -18.01 -3.63 -15.02
C CYS A 76 -18.38 -2.40 -15.85
N TYR A 77 -18.04 -1.20 -15.40
CA TYR A 77 -18.45 0.06 -16.00
C TYR A 77 -17.28 0.80 -16.63
N SER A 78 -17.37 2.13 -16.86
CA SER A 78 -16.32 2.94 -17.53
C SER A 78 -15.97 2.49 -18.95
N LYS A 79 -16.93 1.87 -19.67
CA LYS A 79 -16.70 1.35 -21.04
C LYS A 79 -16.15 2.41 -21.99
N ARG A 80 -16.63 3.67 -21.90
CA ARG A 80 -16.19 4.77 -22.77
C ARG A 80 -14.73 5.14 -22.55
N ASP A 81 -14.31 5.27 -21.31
CA ASP A 81 -12.93 5.60 -20.97
C ASP A 81 -11.99 4.44 -21.29
N THR A 82 -12.44 3.20 -21.03
CA THR A 82 -11.68 2.00 -21.43
C THR A 82 -11.51 1.90 -22.94
N LYS A 83 -12.56 2.17 -23.76
CA LYS A 83 -12.41 2.20 -25.23
C LYS A 83 -11.36 3.22 -25.68
N LYS A 84 -11.31 4.40 -25.04
CA LYS A 84 -10.28 5.41 -25.35
C LYS A 84 -8.88 4.92 -24.98
N LEU A 85 -8.74 4.26 -23.83
CA LEU A 85 -7.48 3.64 -23.43
C LEU A 85 -7.05 2.58 -24.45
N LEU A 86 -7.93 1.63 -24.79
CA LEU A 86 -7.62 0.56 -25.74
C LEU A 86 -7.21 1.10 -27.11
N LYS A 87 -7.87 2.16 -27.61
CA LYS A 87 -7.45 2.84 -28.86
C LYS A 87 -6.03 3.39 -28.73
N LYS A 88 -5.68 3.97 -27.57
CA LYS A 88 -4.31 4.46 -27.32
C LYS A 88 -3.29 3.33 -27.21
N LEU A 89 -3.66 2.20 -26.64
CA LEU A 89 -2.83 1.00 -26.65
C LEU A 89 -2.62 0.43 -28.04
N ASP A 90 -3.65 0.45 -28.92
CA ASP A 90 -3.53 0.06 -30.33
C ASP A 90 -2.56 0.96 -31.10
N GLU A 91 -2.57 2.29 -30.84
CA GLU A 91 -1.66 3.26 -31.42
C GLU A 91 -0.23 3.08 -30.88
N PHE A 92 -0.08 2.86 -29.58
CA PHE A 92 1.19 2.72 -28.87
C PHE A 92 1.84 1.35 -29.08
N LYS A 93 1.04 0.28 -29.24
CA LYS A 93 1.48 -1.12 -29.41
C LYS A 93 2.46 -1.56 -28.31
N PRO A 94 2.02 -1.60 -27.04
CA PRO A 94 2.91 -1.95 -25.95
C PRO A 94 3.45 -3.38 -26.09
N ASP A 95 4.74 -3.55 -25.78
CA ASP A 95 5.36 -4.86 -25.62
C ASP A 95 5.01 -5.46 -24.25
N VAL A 96 4.78 -4.57 -23.24
CA VAL A 96 4.42 -4.95 -21.88
C VAL A 96 3.31 -4.04 -21.36
N ILE A 97 2.34 -4.61 -20.63
CA ILE A 97 1.38 -3.86 -19.81
C ILE A 97 1.68 -4.13 -18.33
N ASP A 98 1.99 -3.07 -17.58
CA ASP A 98 2.20 -3.11 -16.14
C ASP A 98 0.94 -2.61 -15.41
N LEU A 99 0.27 -3.51 -14.68
CA LEU A 99 -0.98 -3.28 -13.98
C LEU A 99 -0.73 -3.10 -12.49
N HIS A 100 -1.42 -2.10 -11.90
CA HIS A 100 -1.39 -1.87 -10.45
C HIS A 100 -2.81 -1.87 -9.87
N ILE A 101 -3.28 -0.76 -9.28
CA ILE A 101 -4.61 -0.66 -8.70
C ILE A 101 -5.68 -0.57 -9.79
N LEU A 102 -6.58 -1.55 -9.87
CA LEU A 102 -7.65 -1.60 -10.88
C LEU A 102 -9.05 -1.35 -10.31
N HIS A 103 -9.22 -1.25 -9.00
CA HIS A 103 -10.53 -1.21 -8.34
C HIS A 103 -11.07 0.18 -7.99
N ASN A 104 -10.49 1.26 -8.54
CA ASN A 104 -10.89 2.64 -8.24
C ASN A 104 -11.89 3.22 -9.27
N TRP A 105 -12.87 2.43 -9.71
CA TRP A 105 -13.99 2.83 -10.58
C TRP A 105 -13.58 3.56 -11.89
N ASN A 106 -12.49 3.17 -12.49
CA ASN A 106 -11.91 3.89 -13.63
C ASN A 106 -11.80 3.08 -14.92
N ILE A 107 -11.95 1.76 -14.84
CA ILE A 107 -11.72 0.88 -15.98
C ILE A 107 -12.78 -0.23 -16.05
N ASN A 108 -13.10 -0.67 -17.27
CA ASN A 108 -13.89 -1.86 -17.52
C ASN A 108 -12.97 -3.05 -17.65
N LEU A 109 -12.96 -3.90 -16.63
CA LEU A 109 -12.01 -5.02 -16.52
C LEU A 109 -12.19 -6.07 -17.62
N PRO A 110 -13.41 -6.56 -17.93
CA PRO A 110 -13.55 -7.52 -19.03
C PRO A 110 -12.98 -6.98 -20.34
N MET A 111 -13.23 -5.72 -20.69
CA MET A 111 -12.67 -5.15 -21.92
C MET A 111 -11.14 -5.08 -21.91
N LEU A 112 -10.53 -4.73 -20.77
CA LEU A 112 -9.07 -4.67 -20.64
C LEU A 112 -8.46 -6.06 -20.79
N PHE A 113 -8.97 -7.03 -20.03
CA PHE A 113 -8.41 -8.40 -20.04
C PHE A 113 -8.68 -9.14 -21.34
N ASP A 114 -9.84 -8.92 -22.01
CA ASP A 114 -10.11 -9.42 -23.35
C ASP A 114 -9.10 -8.86 -24.37
N TYR A 115 -8.76 -7.57 -24.26
CA TYR A 115 -7.74 -6.94 -25.09
C TYR A 115 -6.35 -7.54 -24.87
N ILE A 116 -5.92 -7.71 -23.62
CA ILE A 116 -4.64 -8.31 -23.26
C ILE A 116 -4.55 -9.74 -23.84
N LYS A 117 -5.57 -10.57 -23.60
CA LYS A 117 -5.62 -11.95 -24.09
C LYS A 117 -5.60 -12.03 -25.61
N LYS A 118 -6.43 -11.23 -26.29
CA LYS A 118 -6.53 -11.21 -27.75
C LYS A 118 -5.19 -10.85 -28.40
N ASN A 119 -4.47 -9.91 -27.85
CA ASN A 119 -3.22 -9.42 -28.40
C ASN A 119 -1.99 -10.14 -27.81
N LYS A 120 -2.18 -11.10 -26.88
CA LYS A 120 -1.12 -11.88 -26.22
C LYS A 120 0.00 -11.01 -25.62
N ILE A 121 -0.40 -9.88 -25.00
CA ILE A 121 0.56 -8.90 -24.48
C ILE A 121 1.13 -9.42 -23.17
N LYS A 122 2.47 -9.42 -23.04
CA LYS A 122 3.14 -9.67 -21.77
C LYS A 122 2.60 -8.74 -20.70
N THR A 123 2.19 -9.27 -19.57
CA THR A 123 1.53 -8.52 -18.50
C THR A 123 2.24 -8.75 -17.18
N VAL A 124 2.59 -7.68 -16.49
CA VAL A 124 3.05 -7.70 -15.11
C VAL A 124 1.96 -7.05 -14.25
N TRP A 125 1.53 -7.71 -13.18
CA TRP A 125 0.47 -7.18 -12.33
C TRP A 125 0.91 -7.13 -10.87
N THR A 126 1.17 -5.93 -10.37
CA THR A 126 1.54 -5.72 -8.97
C THR A 126 0.30 -5.62 -8.08
N PHE A 127 0.20 -6.53 -7.13
CA PHE A 127 -0.82 -6.51 -6.10
C PHE A 127 -0.37 -5.66 -4.93
N HIS A 128 -1.19 -4.68 -4.57
CA HIS A 128 -0.97 -3.84 -3.38
C HIS A 128 -1.90 -4.22 -2.23
N ASP A 129 -2.88 -5.06 -2.50
CA ASP A 129 -3.87 -5.60 -1.58
C ASP A 129 -4.46 -6.92 -2.13
N CYS A 130 -5.46 -7.47 -1.44
CA CYS A 130 -6.06 -8.75 -1.79
C CYS A 130 -7.25 -8.65 -2.77
N TRP A 131 -7.60 -7.45 -3.24
CA TRP A 131 -8.81 -7.24 -4.04
C TRP A 131 -8.86 -8.09 -5.31
N ALA A 132 -7.74 -8.35 -5.95
CA ALA A 132 -7.70 -9.06 -7.23
C ALA A 132 -8.32 -10.46 -7.16
N PHE A 133 -8.12 -11.18 -6.08
CA PHE A 133 -8.57 -12.56 -5.91
C PHE A 133 -9.73 -12.75 -4.92
N THR A 134 -10.28 -11.66 -4.36
CA THR A 134 -11.50 -11.69 -3.53
C THR A 134 -12.72 -11.29 -4.35
N GLY A 135 -13.93 -11.47 -3.79
CA GLY A 135 -15.15 -10.95 -4.42
C GLY A 135 -15.18 -9.42 -4.46
N GLN A 136 -14.68 -8.74 -3.41
CA GLN A 136 -14.72 -7.29 -3.32
C GLN A 136 -13.65 -6.69 -2.40
N CYS A 137 -13.40 -7.28 -1.23
CA CYS A 137 -12.60 -6.67 -0.17
C CYS A 137 -11.10 -6.66 -0.49
N PRO A 138 -10.37 -5.55 -0.23
CA PRO A 138 -8.92 -5.50 -0.32
C PRO A 138 -8.22 -6.09 0.92
N HIS A 139 -8.92 -6.21 2.05
CA HIS A 139 -8.44 -6.75 3.31
C HIS A 139 -9.52 -7.64 3.94
N PHE A 140 -9.13 -8.72 4.61
CA PHE A 140 -10.06 -9.69 5.18
C PHE A 140 -9.57 -10.36 6.47
N ILE A 141 -8.37 -10.01 6.96
CA ILE A 141 -7.77 -10.62 8.14
C ILE A 141 -8.62 -10.34 9.39
N MET A 142 -8.99 -9.08 9.61
CA MET A 142 -9.83 -8.70 10.75
C MET A 142 -11.22 -9.33 10.72
N ALA A 143 -11.73 -9.64 9.54
CA ALA A 143 -12.99 -10.36 9.38
C ALA A 143 -12.85 -11.87 9.56
N GLY A 144 -11.64 -12.40 9.69
CA GLY A 144 -11.35 -13.82 9.77
C GLY A 144 -11.92 -14.62 8.58
N CYS A 145 -11.95 -14.00 7.39
CA CYS A 145 -12.65 -14.57 6.24
C CYS A 145 -11.67 -15.29 5.30
N ASP A 146 -11.94 -16.56 5.00
CA ASP A 146 -11.18 -17.40 4.07
C ASP A 146 -11.99 -17.86 2.84
N LYS A 147 -13.23 -17.39 2.69
CA LYS A 147 -14.15 -17.78 1.61
C LYS A 147 -13.58 -17.51 0.21
N TRP A 148 -12.73 -16.50 0.07
CA TRP A 148 -12.06 -16.13 -1.18
C TRP A 148 -11.21 -17.26 -1.79
N LYS A 149 -10.81 -18.24 -0.99
CA LYS A 149 -10.03 -19.41 -1.45
C LYS A 149 -10.84 -20.30 -2.42
N THR A 150 -12.14 -20.35 -2.23
CA THR A 150 -13.04 -21.20 -3.01
C THR A 150 -14.10 -20.38 -3.76
N ALA A 151 -14.96 -19.69 -3.03
CA ALA A 151 -16.00 -18.82 -3.57
C ALA A 151 -16.46 -17.82 -2.52
N CYS A 152 -16.34 -16.54 -2.78
CA CYS A 152 -16.93 -15.52 -1.90
C CYS A 152 -18.45 -15.62 -1.89
N HIS A 153 -19.06 -15.50 -0.71
CA HIS A 153 -20.52 -15.43 -0.53
C HIS A 153 -20.83 -14.87 0.85
N SER A 154 -22.06 -14.32 1.06
CA SER A 154 -22.51 -13.79 2.36
C SER A 154 -21.40 -12.99 3.05
N CYS A 155 -20.93 -11.95 2.36
CA CYS A 155 -19.72 -11.21 2.74
C CYS A 155 -20.00 -10.32 3.97
N PRO A 156 -19.25 -10.45 5.08
CA PRO A 156 -19.43 -9.58 6.24
C PRO A 156 -18.99 -8.13 5.97
N GLN A 157 -18.19 -7.91 4.92
CA GLN A 157 -17.55 -6.63 4.61
C GLN A 157 -18.03 -6.01 3.28
N TYR A 158 -19.16 -6.45 2.70
CA TYR A 158 -19.59 -5.92 1.39
C TYR A 158 -19.90 -4.41 1.40
N ARG A 159 -20.10 -3.82 2.58
CA ARG A 159 -20.30 -2.37 2.78
C ARG A 159 -19.00 -1.59 2.96
N GLU A 160 -17.91 -2.29 3.32
CA GLU A 160 -16.58 -1.69 3.45
C GLU A 160 -15.97 -1.40 2.08
N TYR A 161 -14.93 -0.55 2.05
CA TYR A 161 -14.28 -0.15 0.80
C TYR A 161 -13.94 -1.37 -0.09
N PRO A 162 -14.21 -1.29 -1.41
CA PRO A 162 -14.80 -0.21 -2.20
C PRO A 162 -16.31 -0.01 -2.01
N GLY A 163 -16.98 -0.86 -1.25
CA GLY A 163 -18.33 -0.73 -0.75
C GLY A 163 -19.46 -0.90 -1.77
N ALA A 164 -20.53 -1.61 -1.35
CA ALA A 164 -21.77 -1.72 -2.11
C ALA A 164 -22.98 -1.78 -1.18
N TYR A 165 -24.16 -1.43 -1.69
CA TYR A 165 -25.41 -1.56 -0.93
C TYR A 165 -26.01 -2.97 -0.98
N VAL A 166 -25.54 -3.79 -1.93
CA VAL A 166 -25.97 -5.18 -2.10
C VAL A 166 -24.75 -6.09 -2.17
N ASP A 167 -24.83 -7.25 -1.53
CA ASP A 167 -23.79 -8.26 -1.63
C ASP A 167 -23.87 -8.99 -2.97
N LYS A 168 -22.88 -8.77 -3.81
CA LYS A 168 -22.65 -9.47 -5.08
C LYS A 168 -21.26 -10.12 -5.11
N THR A 169 -20.67 -10.37 -3.94
CA THR A 169 -19.29 -10.88 -3.84
C THR A 169 -19.12 -12.24 -4.49
N GLU A 170 -20.12 -13.12 -4.45
CA GLU A 170 -20.10 -14.41 -5.15
C GLU A 170 -20.03 -14.22 -6.66
N LEU A 171 -20.92 -13.40 -7.20
CA LEU A 171 -20.90 -13.07 -8.64
C LEU A 171 -19.59 -12.43 -9.04
N MET A 172 -19.10 -11.47 -8.26
CA MET A 172 -17.87 -10.74 -8.58
C MET A 172 -16.63 -11.62 -8.50
N HIS A 173 -16.58 -12.55 -7.55
CA HIS A 173 -15.49 -13.54 -7.46
C HIS A 173 -15.47 -14.43 -8.70
N ARG A 174 -16.63 -14.94 -9.14
CA ARG A 174 -16.76 -15.73 -10.37
C ARG A 174 -16.34 -14.93 -11.61
N LEU A 175 -16.86 -13.69 -11.76
CA LEU A 175 -16.53 -12.84 -12.90
C LEU A 175 -15.04 -12.50 -12.96
N LYS A 176 -14.42 -12.18 -11.82
CA LYS A 176 -12.97 -11.92 -11.78
C LYS A 176 -12.16 -13.16 -12.20
N LYS A 177 -12.58 -14.35 -11.75
CA LYS A 177 -11.98 -15.60 -12.21
C LYS A 177 -12.06 -15.75 -13.73
N GLU A 178 -13.22 -15.47 -14.34
CA GLU A 178 -13.40 -15.50 -15.80
C GLU A 178 -12.52 -14.46 -16.50
N TRP A 179 -12.44 -13.24 -15.98
CA TRP A 179 -11.68 -12.16 -16.61
C TRP A 179 -10.17 -12.35 -16.51
N PHE A 180 -9.67 -12.78 -15.36
CA PHE A 180 -8.23 -12.78 -15.06
C PHE A 180 -7.54 -14.07 -15.50
N LEU A 181 -8.24 -15.21 -15.50
CA LEU A 181 -7.67 -16.45 -16.02
C LEU A 181 -7.55 -16.45 -17.55
N GLY A 182 -6.55 -17.16 -18.06
CA GLY A 182 -6.29 -17.30 -19.50
C GLY A 182 -5.48 -16.17 -20.12
N VAL A 183 -4.83 -15.32 -19.33
CA VAL A 183 -3.75 -14.45 -19.82
C VAL A 183 -2.50 -15.33 -19.98
N GLU A 184 -1.95 -15.41 -21.20
CA GLU A 184 -0.90 -16.38 -21.55
C GLU A 184 0.44 -16.06 -20.85
N ASP A 185 0.84 -14.79 -20.82
CA ASP A 185 2.09 -14.31 -20.21
C ASP A 185 1.75 -13.27 -19.12
N LEU A 186 1.39 -13.77 -17.93
CA LEU A 186 1.10 -12.95 -16.74
C LEU A 186 2.04 -13.31 -15.61
N THR A 187 2.81 -12.34 -15.16
CA THR A 187 3.56 -12.40 -13.89
C THR A 187 2.87 -11.55 -12.83
N ILE A 188 2.56 -12.12 -11.69
CA ILE A 188 2.02 -11.41 -10.53
C ILE A 188 3.18 -11.00 -9.62
N VAL A 189 3.23 -9.72 -9.26
CA VAL A 189 4.22 -9.19 -8.30
C VAL A 189 3.52 -8.89 -6.99
N THR A 190 4.11 -9.33 -5.87
CA THR A 190 3.60 -9.05 -4.53
C THR A 190 4.67 -8.36 -3.67
N PRO A 191 4.31 -7.38 -2.82
CA PRO A 191 5.26 -6.66 -1.97
C PRO A 191 5.78 -7.49 -0.80
N SER A 192 5.20 -8.65 -0.53
CA SER A 192 5.57 -9.54 0.57
C SER A 192 5.38 -11.00 0.20
N LYS A 193 6.13 -11.88 0.84
CA LYS A 193 5.94 -13.33 0.76
C LYS A 193 4.54 -13.73 1.23
N TRP A 194 4.08 -13.08 2.31
CA TRP A 194 2.73 -13.29 2.85
C TRP A 194 1.65 -13.11 1.78
N LEU A 195 1.67 -12.00 1.02
CA LEU A 195 0.68 -11.79 -0.02
C LEU A 195 0.87 -12.78 -1.19
N GLY A 196 2.12 -13.13 -1.51
CA GLY A 196 2.43 -14.15 -2.51
C GLY A 196 1.85 -15.51 -2.17
N GLU A 197 1.93 -15.94 -0.91
CA GLU A 197 1.32 -17.20 -0.45
C GLU A 197 -0.22 -17.15 -0.56
N LEU A 198 -0.85 -16.02 -0.23
CA LEU A 198 -2.30 -15.86 -0.44
C LEU A 198 -2.69 -15.98 -1.91
N VAL A 199 -1.90 -15.42 -2.83
CA VAL A 199 -2.15 -15.59 -4.27
C VAL A 199 -2.13 -17.08 -4.66
N LYS A 200 -1.17 -17.85 -4.14
CA LYS A 200 -1.06 -19.30 -4.40
C LYS A 200 -2.22 -20.12 -3.81
N GLU A 201 -2.93 -19.58 -2.83
CA GLU A 201 -4.14 -20.19 -2.29
C GLU A 201 -5.43 -19.78 -3.03
N SER A 202 -5.33 -18.81 -3.96
CA SER A 202 -6.45 -18.26 -4.70
C SER A 202 -6.68 -18.93 -6.06
N PHE A 203 -7.67 -18.47 -6.80
CA PHE A 203 -7.90 -18.92 -8.18
C PHE A 203 -6.80 -18.48 -9.16
N LEU A 204 -5.86 -17.61 -8.73
CA LEU A 204 -4.70 -17.15 -9.51
C LEU A 204 -3.43 -17.99 -9.27
N LYS A 205 -3.53 -19.08 -8.53
CA LYS A 205 -2.40 -19.93 -8.07
C LYS A 205 -1.48 -20.46 -9.16
N ASP A 206 -1.98 -20.60 -10.38
CA ASP A 206 -1.24 -21.18 -11.50
C ASP A 206 -0.38 -20.16 -12.24
N TYR A 207 -0.47 -18.86 -11.91
CA TYR A 207 0.39 -17.83 -12.47
C TYR A 207 1.74 -17.74 -11.74
N ASP A 208 2.77 -17.28 -12.45
CA ASP A 208 4.07 -16.98 -11.84
C ASP A 208 3.93 -15.83 -10.84
N VAL A 209 4.43 -16.05 -9.62
CA VAL A 209 4.38 -15.07 -8.53
C VAL A 209 5.79 -14.70 -8.12
N LYS A 210 6.14 -13.43 -8.31
CA LYS A 210 7.40 -12.84 -7.87
C LYS A 210 7.19 -11.97 -6.64
N VAL A 211 8.05 -12.13 -5.65
CA VAL A 211 8.05 -11.26 -4.47
C VAL A 211 9.08 -10.16 -4.68
N ILE A 212 8.61 -8.93 -4.88
CA ILE A 212 9.45 -7.73 -4.95
C ILE A 212 8.89 -6.73 -3.95
N ASN A 213 9.61 -6.53 -2.85
CA ASN A 213 9.17 -5.59 -1.83
C ASN A 213 9.04 -4.18 -2.40
N ASN A 214 8.09 -3.41 -1.87
CA ASN A 214 8.03 -1.99 -2.15
C ASN A 214 9.30 -1.31 -1.62
N GLY A 215 9.87 -0.43 -2.43
CA GLY A 215 11.04 0.35 -2.04
C GLY A 215 10.67 1.71 -1.45
N ILE A 216 11.56 2.25 -0.61
CA ILE A 216 11.50 3.61 -0.10
C ILE A 216 12.71 4.42 -0.58
N ASP A 217 12.54 5.74 -0.57
CA ASP A 217 13.61 6.69 -0.90
C ASP A 217 14.56 6.85 0.31
N LEU A 218 15.71 6.19 0.26
CA LEU A 218 16.72 6.25 1.32
C LEU A 218 17.50 7.58 1.34
N ASP A 219 17.37 8.41 0.32
CA ASP A 219 17.90 9.78 0.34
C ASP A 219 17.00 10.72 1.15
N VAL A 220 15.73 10.42 1.23
CA VAL A 220 14.74 11.13 2.03
C VAL A 220 14.60 10.55 3.42
N PHE A 221 14.37 9.24 3.53
CA PHE A 221 14.26 8.55 4.82
C PHE A 221 15.64 8.08 5.26
N LYS A 222 16.27 8.86 6.10
CA LYS A 222 17.57 8.61 6.73
C LYS A 222 17.66 9.36 8.04
N PRO A 223 18.62 9.05 8.90
CA PRO A 223 18.84 9.84 10.13
C PRO A 223 18.97 11.31 9.79
N THR A 224 18.05 12.11 10.32
CA THR A 224 17.94 13.54 10.03
C THR A 224 17.91 14.32 11.35
N GLU A 225 18.80 15.30 11.49
CA GLU A 225 18.76 16.20 12.63
C GLU A 225 17.49 17.04 12.63
N SER A 226 16.93 17.27 13.80
CA SER A 226 15.63 17.92 13.96
C SER A 226 15.53 18.64 15.28
N ASP A 227 14.86 19.77 15.29
CA ASP A 227 14.45 20.49 16.50
C ASP A 227 13.11 20.00 17.07
N PHE A 228 12.57 18.90 16.56
CA PHE A 228 11.27 18.35 16.94
C PHE A 228 11.11 18.21 18.45
N ARG A 229 12.07 17.60 19.14
CA ARG A 229 12.04 17.46 20.61
C ARG A 229 11.97 18.80 21.31
N LYS A 230 12.76 19.77 20.89
CA LYS A 230 12.77 21.13 21.45
C LYS A 230 11.45 21.86 21.18
N LYS A 231 10.95 21.77 19.95
CA LYS A 231 9.68 22.41 19.53
C LYS A 231 8.49 21.93 20.39
N TYR A 232 8.46 20.65 20.73
CA TYR A 232 7.38 20.06 21.52
C TYR A 232 7.73 19.89 23.01
N LYS A 233 8.90 20.36 23.50
CA LYS A 233 9.41 20.24 24.88
C LYS A 233 9.50 18.77 25.33
N LEU A 234 10.12 17.95 24.51
CA LEU A 234 10.23 16.49 24.66
C LEU A 234 11.68 16.01 24.88
N GLU A 235 12.60 16.90 25.29
CA GLU A 235 14.02 16.58 25.44
C GLU A 235 14.25 15.42 26.41
N ASP A 236 13.49 15.41 27.52
CA ASP A 236 13.57 14.41 28.59
C ASP A 236 12.52 13.29 28.46
N LYS A 237 11.79 13.22 27.31
CA LYS A 237 10.74 12.22 27.09
C LYS A 237 11.21 11.09 26.19
N LYS A 238 10.70 9.90 26.44
CA LYS A 238 10.75 8.76 25.52
C LYS A 238 9.61 8.85 24.53
N ILE A 239 9.90 9.06 23.26
CA ILE A 239 8.89 9.28 22.23
C ILE A 239 8.50 7.96 21.59
N VAL A 240 7.21 7.61 21.71
CA VAL A 240 6.56 6.48 21.05
C VAL A 240 5.79 7.04 19.86
N LEU A 241 6.27 6.78 18.66
CA LEU A 241 5.69 7.31 17.42
C LEU A 241 4.75 6.31 16.75
N GLY A 242 3.59 6.78 16.33
CA GLY A 242 2.68 6.11 15.40
C GLY A 242 2.47 6.94 14.14
N VAL A 243 2.51 6.31 12.97
CA VAL A 243 2.27 6.97 11.68
C VAL A 243 1.27 6.16 10.87
N ALA A 244 0.17 6.77 10.44
CA ALA A 244 -0.80 6.14 9.57
C ALA A 244 -1.48 7.16 8.65
N PHE A 245 -2.01 6.69 7.52
CA PHE A 245 -2.94 7.47 6.71
C PHE A 245 -4.37 7.01 7.04
N GLY A 246 -5.05 7.80 7.89
CA GLY A 246 -6.38 7.46 8.41
C GLY A 246 -6.31 6.50 9.59
N TRP A 247 -6.54 7.03 10.78
CA TRP A 247 -6.55 6.28 12.03
C TRP A 247 -7.90 5.61 12.30
N GLY A 248 -7.85 4.44 12.93
CA GLY A 248 -9.02 3.66 13.35
C GLY A 248 -8.58 2.31 13.91
N LYS A 249 -9.54 1.44 14.22
CA LYS A 249 -9.28 0.13 14.82
C LYS A 249 -8.30 -0.72 14.00
N ARG A 250 -8.38 -0.66 12.67
CA ARG A 250 -7.46 -1.38 11.78
C ARG A 250 -6.01 -0.96 11.96
N LYS A 251 -5.76 0.33 12.21
CA LYS A 251 -4.41 0.89 12.44
C LYS A 251 -4.03 0.97 13.92
N GLY A 252 -4.87 0.42 14.83
CA GLY A 252 -4.57 0.30 16.24
C GLY A 252 -4.70 1.60 17.05
N LEU A 253 -5.61 2.52 16.65
CA LEU A 253 -5.87 3.74 17.43
C LEU A 253 -6.25 3.42 18.87
N ASP A 254 -7.07 2.39 19.07
CA ASP A 254 -7.48 1.89 20.38
C ASP A 254 -6.28 1.45 21.25
N VAL A 255 -5.27 0.81 20.64
CA VAL A 255 -4.02 0.41 21.31
C VAL A 255 -3.24 1.65 21.78
N PHE A 256 -3.12 2.68 20.94
CA PHE A 256 -2.46 3.93 21.34
C PHE A 256 -3.22 4.66 22.44
N CYS A 257 -4.55 4.69 22.39
CA CYS A 257 -5.36 5.25 23.47
C CYS A 257 -5.19 4.49 24.80
N GLN A 258 -4.98 3.17 24.75
CA GLN A 258 -4.68 2.37 25.94
C GLN A 258 -3.24 2.61 26.42
N LEU A 259 -2.24 2.63 25.53
CA LEU A 259 -0.85 2.97 25.86
C LEU A 259 -0.75 4.34 26.58
N ALA A 260 -1.51 5.33 26.13
CA ALA A 260 -1.51 6.67 26.72
C ALA A 260 -1.97 6.71 28.18
N ARG A 261 -2.76 5.71 28.61
CA ARG A 261 -3.23 5.58 30.00
C ARG A 261 -2.27 4.79 30.88
N GLU A 262 -1.48 3.89 30.28
CA GLU A 262 -0.70 2.88 31.01
C GLU A 262 0.81 3.12 30.98
N LEU A 263 1.33 3.85 29.99
CA LEU A 263 2.74 4.17 29.95
C LEU A 263 3.12 5.16 31.05
N PRO A 264 4.35 5.05 31.63
CA PRO A 264 4.86 6.01 32.61
C PRO A 264 4.89 7.45 32.07
N SER A 265 4.92 8.42 32.98
CA SER A 265 4.83 9.85 32.63
C SER A 265 6.05 10.39 31.85
N ASP A 266 7.18 9.67 31.84
CA ASP A 266 8.36 9.98 31.03
C ASP A 266 8.22 9.54 29.56
N TYR A 267 7.11 8.88 29.19
CA TYR A 267 6.78 8.55 27.81
C TYR A 267 5.84 9.61 27.18
N GLN A 268 6.07 9.87 25.90
CA GLN A 268 5.18 10.72 25.10
C GLN A 268 4.79 10.00 23.82
N ILE A 269 3.48 9.83 23.61
CA ILE A 269 2.95 9.30 22.36
C ILE A 269 2.77 10.45 21.37
N VAL A 270 3.24 10.24 20.14
CA VAL A 270 3.06 11.14 19.00
C VAL A 270 2.38 10.37 17.88
N LEU A 271 1.26 10.85 17.39
CA LEU A 271 0.55 10.29 16.24
C LEU A 271 0.60 11.24 15.05
N VAL A 272 1.02 10.73 13.89
CA VAL A 272 1.06 11.46 12.63
C VAL A 272 0.02 10.89 11.65
N GLY A 273 -0.66 11.78 10.92
CA GLY A 273 -1.70 11.42 9.95
C GLY A 273 -3.09 11.30 10.57
N THR A 274 -3.32 12.02 11.65
CA THR A 274 -4.62 12.20 12.33
C THR A 274 -5.49 13.21 11.57
N ASP A 275 -6.68 13.45 12.08
CA ASP A 275 -7.63 14.46 11.62
C ASP A 275 -8.53 14.90 12.79
N ASP A 276 -9.40 15.89 12.56
CA ASP A 276 -10.29 16.44 13.58
C ASP A 276 -11.21 15.39 14.21
N GLU A 277 -11.59 14.34 13.47
CA GLU A 277 -12.44 13.26 13.99
C GLU A 277 -11.63 12.28 14.85
N THR A 278 -10.39 12.03 14.48
CA THR A 278 -9.46 11.26 15.29
C THR A 278 -9.16 11.99 16.59
N ASP A 279 -8.88 13.29 16.56
CA ASP A 279 -8.53 14.09 17.72
C ASP A 279 -9.59 14.08 18.81
N LYS A 280 -10.88 14.02 18.45
CA LYS A 280 -11.98 13.89 19.40
C LYS A 280 -11.94 12.60 20.23
N GLN A 281 -11.24 11.59 19.76
CA GLN A 281 -11.11 10.28 20.40
C GLN A 281 -9.81 10.13 21.19
N LEU A 282 -8.83 11.05 20.98
CA LEU A 282 -7.52 10.94 21.61
C LEU A 282 -7.52 11.39 23.07
N PRO A 283 -6.84 10.66 23.97
CA PRO A 283 -6.43 11.19 25.27
C PRO A 283 -5.60 12.47 25.13
N SER A 284 -5.78 13.41 26.06
CA SER A 284 -5.12 14.74 26.03
C SER A 284 -3.59 14.71 26.12
N ASN A 285 -3.02 13.58 26.55
CA ASN A 285 -1.57 13.35 26.63
C ASN A 285 -0.96 12.74 25.36
N ILE A 286 -1.72 12.66 24.26
CA ILE A 286 -1.18 12.29 22.94
C ILE A 286 -0.96 13.56 22.12
N ILE A 287 0.20 13.70 21.53
CA ILE A 287 0.47 14.75 20.54
C ILE A 287 -0.04 14.27 19.19
N SER A 288 -0.96 15.04 18.62
CA SER A 288 -1.56 14.80 17.32
C SER A 288 -0.98 15.72 16.26
N ILE A 289 -0.55 15.13 15.14
CA ILE A 289 -0.03 15.84 13.96
C ILE A 289 -0.84 15.38 12.75
N HIS A 290 -1.73 16.25 12.24
CA HIS A 290 -2.62 15.89 11.14
C HIS A 290 -1.84 15.54 9.87
N ARG A 291 -0.85 16.35 9.51
CA ARG A 291 -0.08 16.17 8.30
C ARG A 291 1.28 16.83 8.40
N THR A 292 2.30 16.15 7.91
CA THR A 292 3.60 16.75 7.65
C THR A 292 3.58 17.53 6.33
N SER A 293 4.37 18.59 6.25
CA SER A 293 4.50 19.43 5.05
C SER A 293 5.12 18.65 3.87
N ASN A 294 6.00 17.71 4.19
CA ASN A 294 6.72 16.89 3.22
C ASN A 294 7.28 15.61 3.91
N GLN A 295 7.93 14.75 3.12
CA GLN A 295 8.53 13.52 3.63
C GLN A 295 9.78 13.76 4.48
N LYS A 296 10.51 14.87 4.27
CA LYS A 296 11.67 15.21 5.09
C LYS A 296 11.26 15.51 6.53
N GLU A 297 10.20 16.30 6.74
CA GLU A 297 9.64 16.53 8.08
C GLU A 297 9.21 15.22 8.74
N LEU A 298 8.63 14.28 7.98
CA LEU A 298 8.30 12.97 8.51
C LEU A 298 9.55 12.18 8.92
N ALA A 299 10.64 12.25 8.14
CA ALA A 299 11.92 11.63 8.47
C ALA A 299 12.56 12.24 9.73
N GLU A 300 12.40 13.57 9.92
CA GLU A 300 12.82 14.29 11.14
C GLU A 300 12.09 13.76 12.38
N ILE A 301 10.77 13.54 12.28
CA ILE A 301 9.94 12.99 13.36
C ILE A 301 10.34 11.54 13.68
N TYR A 302 10.52 10.69 12.66
CA TYR A 302 11.04 9.35 12.87
C TYR A 302 12.39 9.39 13.60
N SER A 303 13.35 10.19 13.09
CA SER A 303 14.71 10.27 13.65
C SER A 303 14.75 10.80 15.09
N ALA A 304 13.78 11.64 15.46
CA ALA A 304 13.63 12.17 16.82
C ALA A 304 12.98 11.18 17.80
N SER A 305 12.40 10.09 17.32
CA SER A 305 11.64 9.13 18.13
C SER A 305 12.53 8.02 18.69
N ASP A 306 12.20 7.51 19.88
CA ASP A 306 12.92 6.41 20.50
C ASP A 306 12.45 5.06 19.99
N ILE A 307 11.16 4.95 19.64
CA ILE A 307 10.54 3.73 19.13
C ILE A 307 9.41 4.06 18.17
N PHE A 308 9.30 3.32 17.10
CA PHE A 308 8.13 3.33 16.22
C PHE A 308 7.21 2.16 16.59
N ALA A 309 5.98 2.47 16.97
CA ALA A 309 4.95 1.52 17.35
C ALA A 309 3.93 1.39 16.22
N ASN A 310 3.69 0.17 15.72
CA ASN A 310 2.75 -0.08 14.63
C ASN A 310 1.79 -1.23 14.98
N PRO A 311 0.77 -0.99 15.82
CA PRO A 311 -0.22 -2.00 16.20
C PRO A 311 -1.28 -2.19 15.11
N THR A 312 -0.86 -2.23 13.85
CA THR A 312 -1.78 -2.48 12.72
C THR A 312 -2.26 -3.92 12.72
N ARG A 313 -3.55 -4.13 12.46
CA ARG A 313 -4.17 -5.47 12.38
C ARG A 313 -4.22 -6.03 10.97
N GLU A 314 -4.04 -5.16 9.98
CA GLU A 314 -3.99 -5.54 8.56
C GLU A 314 -2.97 -4.70 7.81
N GLU A 315 -2.02 -5.36 7.16
CA GLU A 315 -0.97 -4.71 6.39
C GLU A 315 -0.40 -5.67 5.34
N THR A 316 -0.10 -5.17 4.14
CA THR A 316 0.52 -6.00 3.09
C THR A 316 2.03 -6.09 3.20
N LEU A 317 2.71 -5.03 3.60
CA LEU A 317 4.15 -5.00 3.87
C LEU A 317 4.51 -4.14 5.08
N GLY A 318 3.91 -2.94 5.20
CA GLY A 318 4.20 -1.99 6.27
C GLY A 318 5.33 -1.02 5.90
N MET A 319 5.11 -0.19 4.88
CA MET A 319 6.05 0.83 4.43
C MET A 319 6.53 1.75 5.57
N VAL A 320 5.65 2.11 6.49
CA VAL A 320 5.96 2.95 7.66
C VAL A 320 6.99 2.29 8.60
N ASN A 321 7.03 0.95 8.66
CA ASN A 321 8.07 0.23 9.40
C ASN A 321 9.44 0.44 8.73
N ILE A 322 9.48 0.36 7.39
CA ILE A 322 10.72 0.54 6.62
C ILE A 322 11.21 2.00 6.75
N GLU A 323 10.29 2.97 6.69
CA GLU A 323 10.59 4.40 6.87
C GLU A 323 11.22 4.65 8.25
N ALA A 324 10.65 4.07 9.31
CA ALA A 324 11.20 4.15 10.66
C ALA A 324 12.61 3.57 10.74
N LEU A 325 12.82 2.34 10.22
CA LEU A 325 14.14 1.70 10.21
C LEU A 325 15.18 2.53 9.45
N ALA A 326 14.81 3.10 8.30
CA ALA A 326 15.71 3.93 7.51
C ALA A 326 16.15 5.20 8.25
N CYS A 327 15.28 5.76 9.10
CA CYS A 327 15.61 6.87 9.97
C CYS A 327 16.38 6.46 11.25
N GLY A 328 16.67 5.16 11.41
CA GLY A 328 17.39 4.61 12.57
C GLY A 328 16.50 4.37 13.79
N THR A 329 15.18 4.34 13.62
CA THR A 329 14.21 4.15 14.69
C THR A 329 13.76 2.69 14.74
N PRO A 330 13.97 1.98 15.87
CA PRO A 330 13.55 0.60 16.03
C PRO A 330 12.02 0.47 16.03
N VAL A 331 11.53 -0.72 15.69
CA VAL A 331 10.12 -0.96 15.44
C VAL A 331 9.55 -2.04 16.36
N VAL A 332 8.39 -1.74 16.98
CA VAL A 332 7.51 -2.74 17.58
C VAL A 332 6.22 -2.79 16.78
N THR A 333 5.84 -3.96 16.25
CA THR A 333 4.65 -4.10 15.42
C THR A 333 3.90 -5.39 15.71
N PHE A 334 2.61 -5.44 15.39
CA PHE A 334 1.86 -6.69 15.43
C PHE A 334 2.34 -7.65 14.32
N LYS A 335 2.30 -8.95 14.63
CA LYS A 335 2.62 -10.03 13.69
C LYS A 335 1.47 -10.24 12.72
N THR A 336 1.33 -9.34 11.73
CA THR A 336 0.28 -9.35 10.72
C THR A 336 0.82 -9.10 9.32
N GLY A 337 0.23 -9.74 8.32
CA GLY A 337 0.60 -9.52 6.92
C GLY A 337 2.11 -9.67 6.69
N GLY A 338 2.66 -8.76 5.91
CA GLY A 338 4.10 -8.68 5.62
C GLY A 338 4.93 -7.95 6.68
N CYS A 339 4.35 -7.41 7.77
CA CYS A 339 5.12 -6.70 8.80
C CYS A 339 6.31 -7.51 9.35
N PRO A 340 6.20 -8.83 9.63
CA PRO A 340 7.32 -9.62 10.09
C PRO A 340 8.48 -9.73 9.10
N GLU A 341 8.21 -9.52 7.81
CA GLU A 341 9.23 -9.62 6.77
C GLU A 341 10.15 -8.39 6.72
N VAL A 342 9.69 -7.27 7.29
CA VAL A 342 10.43 -6.01 7.34
C VAL A 342 11.46 -6.01 8.46
N ILE A 343 11.18 -6.68 9.57
CA ILE A 343 11.91 -6.55 10.83
C ILE A 343 12.82 -7.75 11.05
N ASN A 344 13.96 -7.52 11.68
CA ASN A 344 14.82 -8.57 12.23
C ASN A 344 15.09 -8.32 13.72
N LYS A 345 15.68 -9.30 14.41
CA LYS A 345 15.94 -9.26 15.87
C LYS A 345 16.82 -8.10 16.32
N ALA A 346 17.61 -7.49 15.42
CA ALA A 346 18.48 -6.37 15.74
C ALA A 346 17.83 -5.01 15.50
N SER A 347 16.70 -4.96 14.78
CA SER A 347 16.02 -3.73 14.38
C SER A 347 14.62 -3.56 14.97
N GLY A 348 14.11 -4.56 15.68
CA GLY A 348 12.79 -4.49 16.29
C GLY A 348 12.18 -5.85 16.60
N VAL A 349 10.91 -5.86 16.97
CA VAL A 349 10.18 -7.06 17.38
C VAL A 349 8.75 -7.09 16.81
N THR A 350 8.26 -8.29 16.56
CA THR A 350 6.84 -8.53 16.24
C THR A 350 6.13 -9.21 17.40
N VAL A 351 4.95 -8.74 17.75
CA VAL A 351 4.14 -9.22 18.87
C VAL A 351 2.84 -9.83 18.29
N PRO A 352 2.25 -10.87 18.90
CA PRO A 352 0.95 -11.37 18.47
C PRO A 352 -0.09 -10.25 18.35
N VAL A 353 -0.98 -10.35 17.35
CA VAL A 353 -2.04 -9.35 17.18
C VAL A 353 -2.90 -9.30 18.44
N ASP A 354 -3.22 -8.11 18.93
CA ASP A 354 -4.01 -7.82 20.12
C ASP A 354 -3.40 -8.29 21.47
N ASP A 355 -2.16 -8.74 21.49
CA ASP A 355 -1.42 -8.95 22.72
C ASP A 355 -0.86 -7.62 23.24
N PHE A 356 -1.71 -6.85 23.89
CA PHE A 356 -1.41 -5.50 24.39
C PHE A 356 -0.28 -5.50 25.42
N GLU A 357 -0.27 -6.44 26.35
CA GLU A 357 0.74 -6.48 27.42
C GLU A 357 2.14 -6.74 26.85
N SER A 358 2.28 -7.71 25.95
CA SER A 358 3.55 -7.92 25.26
C SER A 358 3.96 -6.69 24.44
N PHE A 359 3.02 -6.06 23.74
CA PHE A 359 3.29 -4.86 22.94
C PHE A 359 3.79 -3.69 23.77
N LYS A 360 3.14 -3.40 24.90
CA LYS A 360 3.56 -2.38 25.88
C LYS A 360 4.92 -2.68 26.48
N ASN A 361 5.13 -3.93 26.92
CA ASN A 361 6.37 -4.34 27.53
C ASN A 361 7.56 -4.23 26.57
N GLU A 362 7.39 -4.59 25.29
CA GLU A 362 8.42 -4.45 24.28
C GLU A 362 8.77 -2.97 23.99
N ILE A 363 7.80 -2.07 24.01
CA ILE A 363 8.04 -0.62 23.93
C ILE A 363 8.89 -0.17 25.10
N ILE A 364 8.54 -0.57 26.32
CA ILE A 364 9.26 -0.20 27.55
C ILE A 364 10.68 -0.76 27.53
N ASN A 365 10.86 -2.02 27.16
CA ASN A 365 12.16 -2.69 27.08
C ASN A 365 13.07 -2.01 26.04
N ALA A 366 12.53 -1.71 24.85
CA ALA A 366 13.27 -1.03 23.80
C ALA A 366 13.76 0.36 24.22
N CYS A 367 12.91 1.14 24.87
CA CYS A 367 13.27 2.48 25.32
C CYS A 367 14.26 2.49 26.51
N ASN A 368 14.19 1.50 27.41
CA ASN A 368 15.04 1.43 28.61
C ASN A 368 16.35 0.68 28.37
N GLY A 369 16.30 -0.40 27.61
CA GLY A 369 17.40 -1.34 27.45
C GLY A 369 18.36 -1.04 26.29
N LYS A 370 18.01 -0.13 25.39
CA LYS A 370 18.75 0.12 24.12
C LYS A 370 19.12 -1.18 23.39
N ILE A 371 18.19 -2.15 23.41
CA ILE A 371 18.38 -3.49 22.84
C ILE A 371 18.49 -3.50 21.31
N TYR A 372 18.07 -2.42 20.68
CA TYR A 372 18.17 -2.22 19.23
C TYR A 372 19.17 -1.09 18.95
N SER A 373 19.99 -1.27 17.89
CA SER A 373 20.92 -0.23 17.48
C SER A 373 20.39 0.54 16.28
N LYS A 374 20.65 1.82 16.24
CA LYS A 374 20.34 2.71 15.13
C LYS A 374 20.95 2.18 13.82
N ASP A 375 22.21 1.75 13.87
CA ASP A 375 22.93 1.22 12.71
C ASP A 375 22.30 -0.08 12.18
N ALA A 376 21.83 -0.97 13.07
CA ALA A 376 21.15 -2.18 12.66
C ALA A 376 19.80 -1.90 11.98
N CYS A 377 19.06 -0.86 12.41
CA CYS A 377 17.84 -0.40 11.76
C CYS A 377 18.15 0.10 10.35
N ILE A 378 19.14 0.99 10.21
CA ILE A 378 19.56 1.56 8.92
C ILE A 378 20.04 0.45 7.99
N GLU A 379 20.88 -0.47 8.46
CA GLU A 379 21.39 -1.58 7.66
C GLU A 379 20.24 -2.47 7.17
N ARG A 380 19.25 -2.74 8.04
CA ARG A 380 18.06 -3.51 7.65
C ARG A 380 17.26 -2.81 6.54
N SER A 381 17.13 -1.49 6.59
CA SER A 381 16.35 -0.72 5.61
C SER A 381 16.96 -0.71 4.21
N LYS A 382 18.28 -0.90 4.06
CA LYS A 382 18.96 -0.91 2.77
C LYS A 382 18.41 -1.97 1.79
N GLN A 383 17.85 -3.07 2.33
CA GLN A 383 17.22 -4.10 1.51
C GLN A 383 15.95 -3.62 0.81
N PHE A 384 15.45 -2.44 1.17
CA PHE A 384 14.23 -1.82 0.64
C PHE A 384 14.53 -0.53 -0.13
N ASP A 385 15.73 -0.36 -0.66
CA ASP A 385 16.05 0.77 -1.52
C ASP A 385 15.13 0.80 -2.74
N MET A 386 14.49 1.96 -3.01
CA MET A 386 13.52 2.06 -4.09
C MET A 386 14.14 1.87 -5.47
N HIS A 387 15.38 2.31 -5.67
CA HIS A 387 16.04 2.18 -6.96
C HIS A 387 16.25 0.70 -7.31
N ASP A 388 16.75 -0.07 -6.34
CA ASP A 388 16.97 -1.51 -6.51
C ASP A 388 15.64 -2.26 -6.73
N LYS A 389 14.59 -1.91 -5.96
CA LYS A 389 13.29 -2.57 -6.09
C LYS A 389 12.59 -2.23 -7.40
N PHE A 390 12.67 -0.98 -7.85
CA PHE A 390 12.10 -0.59 -9.13
C PHE A 390 12.90 -1.16 -10.32
N LYS A 391 14.22 -1.31 -10.19
CA LYS A 391 15.03 -2.01 -11.19
C LYS A 391 14.68 -3.49 -11.28
N GLN A 392 14.54 -4.19 -10.11
CA GLN A 392 14.07 -5.58 -10.08
C GLN A 392 12.70 -5.75 -10.75
N HIS A 393 11.81 -4.77 -10.58
CA HIS A 393 10.51 -4.78 -11.24
C HIS A 393 10.63 -4.58 -12.75
N TYR A 394 11.42 -3.59 -13.18
CA TYR A 394 11.68 -3.34 -14.59
C TYR A 394 12.32 -4.55 -15.29
N ASP A 395 13.16 -5.31 -14.62
CA ASP A 395 13.81 -6.50 -15.17
C ASP A 395 12.81 -7.64 -15.48
N LEU A 396 11.57 -7.54 -15.05
CA LEU A 396 10.48 -8.45 -15.43
C LEU A 396 9.87 -8.12 -16.80
N PHE A 397 10.07 -6.94 -17.34
CA PHE A 397 9.45 -6.47 -18.58
C PHE A 397 10.05 -7.07 -19.88
#